data_ad16b3cfe4e98f16395ac32a13c61628
#
_entry.id   ad16b3cfe4e98f16395ac32a13c61628
#
_cell.length_a   1.000
_cell.length_b   1.000
_cell.length_c   1.000
_cell.angle_alpha   90.00
_cell.angle_beta   90.00
_cell.angle_gamma   90.00
#
_symmetry.space_group_name_H-M   'P 1'
#
loop_
_entity.id
_entity.type
_entity.pdbx_description
1 polymer ?
#
loop_
_entity_poly.entity_id
_entity_poly.type
_entity_poly.pdbx_seq_one_letter_code
_entity_poly.pdbx_strand_id
1 'polypeptide(L)'
;MTRPNYMIREYPLQQGALEIGYIEEYFSEFPNKKSASEIMQRLDGRDYQILMAEAPLLDDSAVVPVSYKVSHELRAEESDPKLADLVRRLKDTLDFDNQRILYNWLGATRLDWRGRGHFRALTEEQEVWAVTNGYGEIVVKTKNRYYDMRGTLDSLQFNVIKLETSADPLDSKVYLSKRLGPLVLDAHRSRRQVTRV
;
A
#
# COMPACT_ATOMS: atom_id res chain seq x y z
N MET A 1 -7.81 -24.77 9.16
CA MET A 1 -7.05 -23.52 8.81
C MET A 1 -6.83 -22.75 10.09
N THR A 2 -5.59 -22.59 10.52
CA THR A 2 -5.25 -21.75 11.67
C THR A 2 -5.60 -20.28 11.37
N ARG A 3 -6.28 -19.61 12.30
CA ARG A 3 -6.54 -18.15 12.19
C ARG A 3 -5.22 -17.44 11.95
N PRO A 4 -5.19 -16.38 11.10
CA PRO A 4 -3.99 -15.59 10.95
C PRO A 4 -3.59 -15.04 12.33
N ASN A 5 -2.33 -15.26 12.71
CA ASN A 5 -1.81 -14.83 14.01
C ASN A 5 -1.40 -13.34 13.98
N TYR A 6 -2.26 -12.50 13.39
CA TYR A 6 -2.07 -11.05 13.31
C TYR A 6 -3.41 -10.34 13.15
N MET A 7 -3.45 -9.06 13.51
CA MET A 7 -4.58 -8.16 13.30
C MET A 7 -4.16 -7.01 12.38
N ILE A 8 -5.08 -6.51 11.55
CA ILE A 8 -4.86 -5.29 10.76
C ILE A 8 -5.54 -4.14 11.51
N ARG A 9 -4.78 -3.06 11.71
CA ARG A 9 -5.28 -1.82 12.30
C ARG A 9 -4.99 -0.63 11.39
N GLU A 10 -5.90 0.33 11.40
CA GLU A 10 -5.73 1.63 10.76
C GLU A 10 -5.30 2.65 11.80
N TYR A 11 -4.36 3.52 11.42
CA TYR A 11 -3.77 4.52 12.30
C TYR A 11 -3.97 5.93 11.75
N PRO A 12 -4.41 6.88 12.59
CA PRO A 12 -4.51 8.28 12.20
C PRO A 12 -3.13 8.93 12.17
N LEU A 13 -2.98 9.99 11.36
CA LEU A 13 -1.81 10.85 11.36
C LEU A 13 -1.93 11.85 12.50
N GLN A 14 -1.28 11.57 13.62
CA GLN A 14 -1.21 12.48 14.76
C GLN A 14 0.23 12.90 15.02
N GLN A 15 0.42 14.14 15.41
CA GLN A 15 1.75 14.62 15.80
C GLN A 15 2.24 13.81 17.02
N GLY A 16 3.42 13.21 16.90
CA GLY A 16 3.97 12.33 17.94
C GLY A 16 3.39 10.91 17.96
N ALA A 17 2.63 10.50 16.94
CA ALA A 17 2.15 9.13 16.82
C ALA A 17 3.32 8.14 16.78
N LEU A 18 3.38 7.24 17.75
CA LEU A 18 4.42 6.20 17.86
C LEU A 18 4.40 5.27 16.65
N GLU A 19 3.23 5.02 16.07
CA GLU A 19 3.00 4.08 14.98
C GLU A 19 3.76 4.48 13.71
N ILE A 20 3.87 5.78 13.43
CA ILE A 20 4.66 6.26 12.29
C ILE A 20 6.16 6.07 12.54
N GLY A 21 6.59 6.26 13.79
CA GLY A 21 7.96 5.95 14.22
C GLY A 21 8.29 4.47 14.03
N TYR A 22 7.33 3.58 14.22
CA TYR A 22 7.51 2.15 13.99
C TYR A 22 7.89 1.82 12.54
N ILE A 23 7.38 2.57 11.55
CA ILE A 23 7.77 2.38 10.15
C ILE A 23 9.25 2.66 9.97
N GLU A 24 9.79 3.68 10.62
CA GLU A 24 11.20 4.02 10.56
C GLU A 24 12.08 3.01 11.33
N GLU A 25 11.65 2.56 12.49
CA GLU A 25 12.42 1.73 13.41
C GLU A 25 12.39 0.24 13.04
N TYR A 26 11.19 -0.33 12.87
CA TYR A 26 11.01 -1.78 12.69
C TYR A 26 11.23 -2.27 11.25
N PHE A 27 11.32 -1.36 10.27
CA PHE A 27 11.53 -1.70 8.87
C PHE A 27 12.86 -1.15 8.34
N SER A 28 13.88 -1.12 9.19
CA SER A 28 15.22 -0.60 8.90
C SER A 28 15.98 -1.36 7.80
N GLU A 29 15.60 -2.59 7.52
CA GLU A 29 16.19 -3.44 6.47
C GLU A 29 15.87 -2.98 5.04
N PHE A 30 14.95 -2.02 4.88
CA PHE A 30 14.57 -1.52 3.56
C PHE A 30 15.48 -0.36 3.13
N PRO A 31 16.12 -0.45 1.93
CA PRO A 31 17.16 0.50 1.51
C PRO A 31 16.66 1.94 1.26
N ASN A 32 15.36 2.12 1.05
CA ASN A 32 14.73 3.41 0.76
C ASN A 32 13.63 3.76 1.76
N LYS A 33 13.85 3.47 3.04
CA LYS A 33 12.90 3.80 4.08
C LYS A 33 12.67 5.32 4.15
N LYS A 34 11.47 5.68 4.56
CA LYS A 34 11.09 7.07 4.82
C LYS A 34 11.12 7.32 6.32
N SER A 35 11.62 8.48 6.70
CA SER A 35 11.52 8.92 8.08
C SER A 35 10.07 9.23 8.47
N ALA A 36 9.78 9.18 9.76
CA ALA A 36 8.47 9.57 10.28
C ALA A 36 8.10 10.99 9.84
N SER A 37 9.07 11.91 9.88
CA SER A 37 8.89 13.30 9.43
C SER A 37 8.53 13.42 7.94
N GLU A 38 9.20 12.64 7.06
CA GLU A 38 8.86 12.61 5.62
C GLU A 38 7.46 12.06 5.37
N ILE A 39 7.03 11.06 6.16
CA ILE A 39 5.70 10.48 6.04
C ILE A 39 4.66 11.52 6.47
N MET A 40 4.83 12.13 7.64
CA MET A 40 3.92 13.15 8.16
C MET A 40 3.79 14.32 7.18
N GLN A 41 4.89 14.86 6.70
CA GLN A 41 4.90 15.95 5.72
C GLN A 41 4.18 15.58 4.41
N ARG A 42 4.36 14.34 3.94
CA ARG A 42 3.71 13.87 2.70
C ARG A 42 2.21 13.72 2.84
N LEU A 43 1.72 13.29 4.00
CA LEU A 43 0.31 13.01 4.23
C LEU A 43 -0.48 14.24 4.70
N ASP A 44 0.21 15.29 5.14
CA ASP A 44 -0.43 16.51 5.62
C ASP A 44 -1.32 17.14 4.53
N GLY A 45 -2.55 17.49 4.93
CA GLY A 45 -3.55 18.09 4.03
C GLY A 45 -4.05 17.18 2.89
N ARG A 46 -3.88 15.84 3.02
CA ARG A 46 -4.34 14.85 2.03
C ARG A 46 -5.25 13.82 2.67
N ASP A 47 -6.11 13.21 1.87
CA ASP A 47 -6.71 11.95 2.25
C ASP A 47 -5.66 10.85 2.20
N TYR A 48 -5.58 10.05 3.25
CA TYR A 48 -4.59 8.99 3.40
C TYR A 48 -5.14 7.80 4.16
N GLN A 49 -4.43 6.68 4.08
CA GLN A 49 -4.63 5.52 4.94
C GLN A 49 -3.29 4.96 5.39
N ILE A 50 -3.15 4.68 6.67
CA ILE A 50 -2.02 3.97 7.27
C ILE A 50 -2.55 2.68 7.87
N LEU A 51 -2.12 1.54 7.33
CA LEU A 51 -2.48 0.21 7.82
C LEU A 51 -1.24 -0.50 8.35
N MET A 52 -1.39 -1.17 9.49
CA MET A 52 -0.39 -2.08 10.03
C MET A 52 -1.00 -3.44 10.30
N ALA A 53 -0.31 -4.50 9.92
CA ALA A 53 -0.54 -5.84 10.42
C ALA A 53 0.34 -6.02 11.66
N GLU A 54 -0.28 -6.38 12.77
CA GLU A 54 0.36 -6.51 14.09
C GLU A 54 0.20 -7.93 14.59
N ALA A 55 1.27 -8.50 15.10
CA ALA A 55 1.27 -9.83 15.67
C ALA A 55 1.75 -9.82 17.13
N PRO A 56 1.22 -10.69 17.99
CA PRO A 56 1.71 -10.84 19.35
C PRO A 56 3.14 -11.39 19.32
N LEU A 57 3.95 -10.98 20.28
CA LEU A 57 5.20 -11.65 20.58
C LEU A 57 4.95 -13.05 21.14
N LEU A 58 5.98 -13.90 21.12
CA LEU A 58 5.89 -15.30 21.54
C LEU A 58 5.39 -15.48 22.98
N ASP A 59 5.59 -14.50 23.83
CA ASP A 59 5.16 -14.47 25.23
C ASP A 59 3.86 -13.71 25.48
N ASP A 60 3.18 -13.27 24.41
CA ASP A 60 1.99 -12.43 24.44
C ASP A 60 2.14 -11.11 25.23
N SER A 61 3.37 -10.71 25.57
CA SER A 61 3.64 -9.52 26.38
C SER A 61 3.41 -8.22 25.62
N ALA A 62 3.52 -8.24 24.29
CA ALA A 62 3.35 -7.07 23.43
C ALA A 62 2.92 -7.46 22.03
N VAL A 63 2.37 -6.48 21.31
CA VAL A 63 2.04 -6.59 19.88
C VAL A 63 3.01 -5.74 19.08
N VAL A 64 3.55 -6.29 18.01
CA VAL A 64 4.55 -5.60 17.17
C VAL A 64 4.10 -5.52 15.72
N PRO A 65 4.41 -4.42 15.02
CA PRO A 65 4.13 -4.30 13.59
C PRO A 65 5.02 -5.25 12.79
N VAL A 66 4.40 -6.07 11.94
CA VAL A 66 5.07 -7.06 11.10
C VAL A 66 4.95 -6.74 9.61
N SER A 67 3.98 -5.93 9.24
CA SER A 67 3.79 -5.42 7.88
C SER A 67 3.01 -4.10 7.93
N TYR A 68 3.24 -3.23 6.95
CA TYR A 68 2.50 -1.97 6.86
C TYR A 68 2.22 -1.58 5.41
N LYS A 69 1.24 -0.70 5.23
CA LYS A 69 0.97 0.04 3.99
C LYS A 69 0.56 1.47 4.29
N VAL A 70 1.08 2.39 3.48
CA VAL A 70 0.69 3.80 3.50
C VAL A 70 0.25 4.18 2.10
N SER A 71 -0.92 4.74 1.99
CA SER A 71 -1.46 5.31 0.76
C SER A 71 -1.99 6.72 0.98
N HIS A 72 -2.04 7.47 -0.08
CA HIS A 72 -2.62 8.81 -0.06
C HIS A 72 -3.22 9.18 -1.43
N GLU A 73 -4.07 10.17 -1.44
CA GLU A 73 -4.59 10.75 -2.67
C GLU A 73 -3.45 11.22 -3.58
N LEU A 74 -3.57 10.94 -4.88
CA LEU A 74 -2.73 11.48 -5.93
C LEU A 74 -3.60 12.44 -6.76
N ARG A 75 -3.26 13.73 -6.73
CA ARG A 75 -4.04 14.78 -7.37
C ARG A 75 -3.50 15.10 -8.76
N ALA A 76 -4.35 15.57 -9.67
CA ALA A 76 -3.93 16.04 -10.99
C ALA A 76 -2.86 17.15 -10.91
N GLU A 77 -3.02 18.04 -9.94
CA GLU A 77 -2.06 19.12 -9.64
C GLU A 77 -1.39 18.86 -8.30
N GLU A 78 -0.09 18.70 -8.33
CA GLU A 78 0.74 18.39 -7.17
C GLU A 78 1.82 19.46 -6.96
N SER A 79 1.91 19.98 -5.74
CA SER A 79 2.97 20.91 -5.35
C SER A 79 4.31 20.23 -5.02
N ASP A 80 4.27 18.97 -4.59
CA ASP A 80 5.49 18.17 -4.38
C ASP A 80 6.10 17.78 -5.74
N PRO A 81 7.37 18.16 -6.04
CA PRO A 81 7.98 17.89 -7.35
C PRO A 81 8.04 16.41 -7.73
N LYS A 82 8.18 15.51 -6.75
CA LYS A 82 8.22 14.06 -7.00
C LYS A 82 6.84 13.51 -7.37
N LEU A 83 5.78 14.05 -6.77
CA LEU A 83 4.41 13.69 -7.12
C LEU A 83 3.99 14.31 -8.45
N ALA A 84 4.34 15.57 -8.70
CA ALA A 84 4.11 16.22 -9.98
C ALA A 84 4.78 15.45 -11.14
N ASP A 85 6.02 14.95 -10.93
CA ASP A 85 6.69 14.08 -11.90
C ASP A 85 5.96 12.75 -12.09
N LEU A 86 5.44 12.15 -11.01
CA LEU A 86 4.64 10.93 -11.07
C LEU A 86 3.34 11.14 -11.86
N VAL A 87 2.60 12.20 -11.58
CA VAL A 87 1.38 12.57 -12.31
C VAL A 87 1.68 12.78 -13.79
N ARG A 88 2.70 13.57 -14.12
CA ARG A 88 3.12 13.81 -15.50
C ARG A 88 3.43 12.50 -16.25
N ARG A 89 4.00 11.50 -15.57
CA ARG A 89 4.28 10.18 -16.18
C ARG A 89 3.04 9.34 -16.41
N LEU A 90 1.99 9.56 -15.63
CA LEU A 90 0.80 8.71 -15.61
C LEU A 90 -0.45 9.37 -16.21
N LYS A 91 -0.41 10.65 -16.57
CA LYS A 91 -1.55 11.41 -17.10
C LYS A 91 -2.20 10.83 -18.35
N ASP A 92 -1.42 10.10 -19.16
CA ASP A 92 -1.93 9.48 -20.39
C ASP A 92 -2.54 8.08 -20.14
N THR A 93 -2.44 7.57 -18.90
CA THR A 93 -2.90 6.23 -18.52
C THR A 93 -3.93 6.22 -17.39
N LEU A 94 -3.98 7.29 -16.59
CA LEU A 94 -4.93 7.47 -15.49
C LEU A 94 -5.87 8.63 -15.78
N ASP A 95 -7.14 8.47 -15.44
CA ASP A 95 -8.17 9.50 -15.64
C ASP A 95 -8.30 10.37 -14.38
N PHE A 96 -7.47 11.39 -14.29
CA PHE A 96 -7.47 12.34 -13.17
C PHE A 96 -8.67 13.31 -13.19
N ASP A 97 -9.34 13.48 -14.34
CA ASP A 97 -10.43 14.43 -14.49
C ASP A 97 -11.77 13.89 -13.97
N ASN A 98 -11.98 12.58 -14.11
CA ASN A 98 -13.26 11.96 -13.82
C ASN A 98 -13.26 11.07 -12.58
N GLN A 99 -12.07 10.78 -11.98
CA GLN A 99 -12.00 9.92 -10.80
C GLN A 99 -10.87 10.32 -9.85
N ARG A 100 -11.09 9.99 -8.58
CA ARG A 100 -10.04 10.13 -7.56
C ARG A 100 -9.08 8.95 -7.66
N ILE A 101 -7.78 9.24 -7.58
CA ILE A 101 -6.71 8.24 -7.65
C ILE A 101 -6.07 8.08 -6.27
N LEU A 102 -5.99 6.85 -5.79
CA LEU A 102 -5.23 6.50 -4.58
C LEU A 102 -3.84 6.00 -4.97
N TYR A 103 -2.79 6.64 -4.46
CA TYR A 103 -1.42 6.18 -4.62
C TYR A 103 -0.99 5.32 -3.45
N ASN A 104 -0.76 4.04 -3.71
CA ASN A 104 -0.16 3.11 -2.77
C ASN A 104 1.35 3.36 -2.72
N TRP A 105 1.75 4.24 -1.80
CA TRP A 105 3.07 4.86 -1.78
C TRP A 105 4.14 4.00 -1.10
N LEU A 106 3.87 3.54 0.13
CA LEU A 106 4.80 2.75 0.92
C LEU A 106 4.15 1.43 1.34
N GLY A 107 4.98 0.43 1.53
CA GLY A 107 4.57 -0.82 2.12
C GLY A 107 5.76 -1.77 2.24
N ALA A 108 5.79 -2.49 3.34
CA ALA A 108 6.79 -3.50 3.59
C ALA A 108 6.26 -4.59 4.51
N THR A 109 6.86 -5.77 4.40
CA THR A 109 6.67 -6.88 5.35
C THR A 109 8.05 -7.30 5.85
N ARG A 110 8.22 -7.39 7.16
CA ARG A 110 9.45 -7.86 7.79
C ARG A 110 9.88 -9.21 7.20
N LEU A 111 11.16 -9.42 7.07
CA LEU A 111 11.73 -10.59 6.39
C LEU A 111 11.23 -11.91 6.99
N ASP A 112 11.23 -12.00 8.32
CA ASP A 112 10.78 -13.16 9.10
C ASP A 112 9.26 -13.43 9.02
N TRP A 113 8.49 -12.47 8.47
CA TRP A 113 7.04 -12.55 8.31
C TRP A 113 6.56 -12.64 6.86
N ARG A 114 7.47 -12.69 5.89
CA ARG A 114 7.11 -12.84 4.47
C ARG A 114 6.47 -14.20 4.17
N GLY A 115 5.75 -14.27 3.05
CA GLY A 115 5.08 -15.50 2.62
C GLY A 115 3.81 -15.87 3.40
N ARG A 116 3.38 -15.03 4.36
CA ARG A 116 2.20 -15.28 5.20
C ARG A 116 0.95 -14.51 4.77
N GLY A 117 0.96 -13.89 3.60
CA GLY A 117 -0.19 -13.21 3.02
C GLY A 117 -0.47 -11.79 3.54
N HIS A 118 0.38 -11.20 4.37
CA HIS A 118 0.17 -9.88 4.97
C HIS A 118 0.03 -8.78 3.93
N PHE A 119 0.91 -8.75 2.92
CA PHE A 119 0.86 -7.74 1.86
C PHE A 119 -0.47 -7.81 1.09
N ARG A 120 -0.95 -9.02 0.81
CA ARG A 120 -2.24 -9.25 0.17
C ARG A 120 -3.39 -8.72 1.04
N ALA A 121 -3.43 -9.13 2.30
CA ALA A 121 -4.49 -8.73 3.23
C ALA A 121 -4.56 -7.21 3.43
N LEU A 122 -3.40 -6.54 3.60
CA LEU A 122 -3.32 -5.08 3.67
C LEU A 122 -3.79 -4.41 2.38
N THR A 123 -3.49 -5.00 1.20
CA THR A 123 -3.95 -4.45 -0.09
C THR A 123 -5.46 -4.58 -0.22
N GLU A 124 -6.02 -5.71 0.17
CA GLU A 124 -7.48 -5.94 0.17
C GLU A 124 -8.22 -4.97 1.10
N GLU A 125 -7.72 -4.73 2.32
CA GLU A 125 -8.30 -3.70 3.21
C GLU A 125 -8.20 -2.29 2.60
N GLN A 126 -7.09 -1.97 1.95
CA GLN A 126 -6.90 -0.69 1.29
C GLN A 126 -7.86 -0.50 0.10
N GLU A 127 -8.13 -1.56 -0.68
CA GLU A 127 -9.12 -1.52 -1.76
C GLU A 127 -10.54 -1.24 -1.22
N VAL A 128 -10.93 -1.87 -0.12
CA VAL A 128 -12.23 -1.62 0.54
C VAL A 128 -12.34 -0.18 1.00
N TRP A 129 -11.31 0.31 1.69
CA TRP A 129 -11.26 1.69 2.15
C TRP A 129 -11.35 2.67 0.98
N ALA A 130 -10.60 2.42 -0.09
CA ALA A 130 -10.58 3.28 -1.27
C ALA A 130 -11.96 3.39 -1.93
N VAL A 131 -12.64 2.26 -2.16
CA VAL A 131 -14.01 2.27 -2.71
C VAL A 131 -14.97 3.04 -1.80
N THR A 132 -14.88 2.81 -0.49
CA THR A 132 -15.76 3.46 0.50
C THR A 132 -15.55 4.98 0.54
N ASN A 133 -14.32 5.45 0.26
CA ASN A 133 -13.98 6.87 0.23
C ASN A 133 -14.04 7.49 -1.19
N GLY A 134 -14.67 6.81 -2.15
CA GLY A 134 -14.96 7.34 -3.47
C GLY A 134 -13.77 7.39 -4.43
N TYR A 135 -12.73 6.58 -4.20
CA TYR A 135 -11.63 6.42 -5.15
C TYR A 135 -12.06 5.49 -6.29
N GLY A 136 -11.77 5.89 -7.52
CA GLY A 136 -12.06 5.10 -8.72
C GLY A 136 -10.93 4.18 -9.14
N GLU A 137 -9.69 4.48 -8.73
CA GLU A 137 -8.52 3.69 -9.12
C GLU A 137 -7.40 3.75 -8.05
N ILE A 138 -6.69 2.63 -7.89
CA ILE A 138 -5.45 2.56 -7.10
C ILE A 138 -4.28 2.41 -8.06
N VAL A 139 -3.21 3.18 -7.82
CA VAL A 139 -1.95 3.07 -8.55
C VAL A 139 -0.80 2.69 -7.62
N VAL A 140 0.10 1.85 -8.11
CA VAL A 140 1.31 1.38 -7.40
C VAL A 140 2.51 1.60 -8.30
N LYS A 141 3.60 2.11 -7.74
CA LYS A 141 4.91 2.17 -8.40
C LYS A 141 5.88 1.24 -7.68
N THR A 142 6.51 0.34 -8.41
CA THR A 142 7.47 -0.61 -7.85
C THR A 142 8.67 -0.80 -8.79
N LYS A 143 9.64 -1.61 -8.39
CA LYS A 143 10.73 -2.06 -9.26
C LYS A 143 10.49 -3.49 -9.74
N ASN A 144 11.05 -3.81 -10.89
CA ASN A 144 10.91 -5.12 -11.51
C ASN A 144 11.43 -6.25 -10.62
N ARG A 145 12.46 -6.00 -9.80
CA ARG A 145 13.05 -6.98 -8.85
C ARG A 145 12.12 -7.50 -7.75
N TYR A 146 11.02 -6.80 -7.45
CA TYR A 146 10.09 -7.22 -6.40
C TYR A 146 9.01 -8.17 -6.94
N TYR A 147 9.46 -9.35 -7.37
CA TYR A 147 8.61 -10.37 -8.02
C TYR A 147 7.43 -10.83 -7.15
N ASP A 148 7.66 -11.10 -5.86
CA ASP A 148 6.61 -11.56 -4.95
C ASP A 148 5.50 -10.52 -4.80
N MET A 149 5.89 -9.24 -4.67
CA MET A 149 4.94 -8.14 -4.63
C MET A 149 4.15 -8.04 -5.93
N ARG A 150 4.83 -8.11 -7.08
CA ARG A 150 4.19 -8.04 -8.40
C ARG A 150 3.24 -9.22 -8.63
N GLY A 151 3.66 -10.44 -8.28
CA GLY A 151 2.81 -11.63 -8.36
C GLY A 151 1.56 -11.52 -7.48
N THR A 152 1.69 -10.93 -6.29
CA THR A 152 0.53 -10.66 -5.43
C THR A 152 -0.40 -9.63 -6.06
N LEU A 153 0.13 -8.53 -6.61
CA LEU A 153 -0.67 -7.50 -7.28
C LEU A 153 -1.37 -8.07 -8.52
N ASP A 154 -0.68 -8.88 -9.33
CA ASP A 154 -1.27 -9.59 -10.47
C ASP A 154 -2.44 -10.47 -10.04
N SER A 155 -2.26 -11.28 -8.98
CA SER A 155 -3.32 -12.11 -8.41
C SER A 155 -4.51 -11.32 -7.84
N LEU A 156 -4.32 -10.04 -7.54
CA LEU A 156 -5.33 -9.06 -7.14
C LEU A 156 -5.87 -8.26 -8.32
N GLN A 157 -5.50 -8.63 -9.56
CA GLN A 157 -5.96 -8.00 -10.81
C GLN A 157 -5.50 -6.56 -11.00
N PHE A 158 -4.30 -6.23 -10.54
CA PHE A 158 -3.62 -5.01 -10.95
C PHE A 158 -2.97 -5.21 -12.33
N ASN A 159 -3.21 -4.27 -13.23
CA ASN A 159 -2.64 -4.29 -14.57
C ASN A 159 -1.40 -3.40 -14.66
N VAL A 160 -0.39 -3.83 -15.41
CA VAL A 160 0.75 -2.97 -15.74
C VAL A 160 0.29 -1.90 -16.72
N ILE A 161 0.38 -0.65 -16.32
CA ILE A 161 -0.02 0.52 -17.14
C ILE A 161 1.18 1.23 -17.75
N LYS A 162 2.38 1.08 -17.16
CA LYS A 162 3.62 1.66 -17.70
C LYS A 162 4.85 0.92 -17.21
N LEU A 163 5.85 0.82 -18.07
CA LEU A 163 7.18 0.31 -17.76
C LEU A 163 8.23 1.37 -18.18
N GLU A 164 9.11 1.71 -17.23
CA GLU A 164 10.30 2.53 -17.52
C GLU A 164 11.54 1.66 -17.37
N THR A 165 12.16 1.34 -18.51
CA THR A 165 13.36 0.49 -18.55
C THR A 165 14.56 1.19 -17.93
N SER A 166 15.40 0.41 -17.26
CA SER A 166 16.69 0.83 -16.71
C SER A 166 17.81 0.01 -17.35
N ALA A 167 19.06 0.45 -17.23
CA ALA A 167 20.23 -0.32 -17.69
C ALA A 167 20.28 -1.70 -17.03
N ASP A 168 19.98 -1.82 -15.74
CA ASP A 168 19.66 -3.09 -15.09
C ASP A 168 18.14 -3.32 -15.19
N PRO A 169 17.69 -4.37 -15.92
CA PRO A 169 16.26 -4.71 -16.03
C PRO A 169 15.55 -4.90 -14.68
N LEU A 170 16.27 -5.32 -13.63
CA LEU A 170 15.73 -5.50 -12.29
C LEU A 170 15.38 -4.16 -11.62
N ASP A 171 16.04 -3.07 -12.02
CA ASP A 171 15.79 -1.72 -11.52
C ASP A 171 14.75 -0.96 -12.34
N SER A 172 14.24 -1.53 -13.42
CA SER A 172 13.15 -0.96 -14.22
C SER A 172 11.95 -0.66 -13.33
N LYS A 173 11.34 0.51 -13.54
CA LYS A 173 10.16 0.91 -12.78
C LYS A 173 8.91 0.36 -13.44
N VAL A 174 8.06 -0.26 -12.64
CA VAL A 174 6.78 -0.83 -13.08
C VAL A 174 5.67 -0.05 -12.38
N TYR A 175 4.74 0.47 -13.15
CA TYR A 175 3.55 1.14 -12.68
C TYR A 175 2.36 0.21 -12.93
N LEU A 176 1.62 -0.09 -11.88
CA LEU A 176 0.45 -0.94 -11.94
C LEU A 176 -0.75 -0.16 -11.44
N SER A 177 -1.92 -0.41 -12.02
CA SER A 177 -3.17 0.13 -11.49
C SER A 177 -4.27 -0.90 -11.47
N LYS A 178 -5.27 -0.61 -10.65
CA LYS A 178 -6.52 -1.37 -10.57
C LYS A 178 -7.69 -0.39 -10.47
N ARG A 179 -8.62 -0.50 -11.41
CA ARG A 179 -9.91 0.19 -11.30
C ARG A 179 -10.74 -0.40 -10.18
N LEU A 180 -11.38 0.46 -9.42
CA LEU A 180 -12.19 0.11 -8.27
C LEU A 180 -13.67 0.27 -8.60
N GLY A 181 -14.50 -0.49 -7.89
CA GLY A 181 -15.94 -0.43 -8.03
C GLY A 181 -16.64 -1.40 -7.08
N PRO A 182 -17.97 -1.51 -7.12
CA PRO A 182 -18.74 -2.39 -6.22
C PRO A 182 -18.32 -3.85 -6.24
N LEU A 183 -17.87 -4.36 -7.39
CA LEU A 183 -17.39 -5.74 -7.54
C LEU A 183 -16.16 -6.06 -6.67
N VAL A 184 -15.33 -5.05 -6.37
CA VAL A 184 -14.21 -5.21 -5.42
C VAL A 184 -14.73 -5.55 -4.03
N LEU A 185 -15.78 -4.86 -3.57
CA LEU A 185 -16.40 -5.10 -2.27
C LEU A 185 -17.02 -6.50 -2.19
N ASP A 186 -17.65 -6.95 -3.25
CA ASP A 186 -18.27 -8.27 -3.31
C ASP A 186 -17.21 -9.38 -3.28
N ALA A 187 -16.12 -9.21 -4.01
CA ALA A 187 -14.99 -10.14 -3.99
C ALA A 187 -14.37 -10.27 -2.59
N HIS A 188 -14.24 -9.16 -1.86
CA HIS A 188 -13.72 -9.17 -0.48
C HIS A 188 -14.70 -9.78 0.51
N ARG A 189 -16.00 -9.50 0.40
CA ARG A 189 -17.04 -10.12 1.23
C ARG A 189 -17.05 -11.62 1.09
N SER A 190 -16.98 -12.12 -0.13
CA SER A 190 -16.97 -13.56 -0.42
C SER A 190 -15.75 -14.27 0.21
N ARG A 191 -14.57 -13.65 0.15
CA ARG A 191 -13.34 -14.19 0.76
C ARG A 191 -13.42 -14.22 2.29
N ARG A 192 -13.94 -13.14 2.92
CA ARG A 192 -14.11 -13.08 4.38
C ARG A 192 -15.10 -14.12 4.90
N GLN A 193 -16.10 -14.50 4.13
CA GLN A 193 -17.04 -15.58 4.49
C GLN A 193 -16.36 -16.95 4.47
N VAL A 194 -15.50 -17.23 3.49
CA VAL A 194 -14.72 -18.48 3.41
C VAL A 194 -13.71 -18.61 4.55
N THR A 195 -13.19 -17.50 5.08
CA THR A 195 -12.20 -17.50 6.17
C THR A 195 -12.84 -17.63 7.56
N ARG A 196 -14.16 -17.53 7.67
CA ARG A 196 -14.93 -17.59 8.94
C ARG A 196 -15.57 -18.93 9.24
N VAL A 197 -15.39 -19.96 8.40
CA VAL A 197 -15.89 -21.35 8.60
C VAL A 197 -14.86 -22.23 9.28
#